data_280161df6097a4c152ad446e318b692c
#
_entry.id   280161df6097a4c152ad446e318b692c
#
_cell.length_a   1.000
_cell.length_b   1.000
_cell.length_c   1.000
_cell.angle_alpha   90.00
_cell.angle_beta   90.00
_cell.angle_gamma   90.00
#
_symmetry.space_group_name_H-M   'P 1'
#
loop_
_entity.id
_entity.type
_entity.pdbx_description
1 polymer ?
#
loop_
_entity_poly.entity_id
_entity_poly.type
_entity_poly.pdbx_seq_one_letter_code
_entity_poly.pdbx_strand_id
1 'polypeptide(L)'
;LSAAQRPPRWARGIRGRSGGSHRSPQPGMAAEDEGELSLLECRVCFEPYGPDGQWRPLNLPCGHVLCRGCVEALAGAERQRLECPFCRRLCGPAETSDCRPLLQLLELLGPAGGGLVSALGRSGGGAAAAAAPAGLGLRLCLGGWGSLVNPTGVAACPASGRLAVAHDGKKRIHVFGPSGFCLRRFGERGDASNDIKYPLDVAVTSDGHLVITDGGDCSVKAFDFEGRRVLAVREGFCLPWGLDATAKSEVILSDSEAGALYRLAADFQKGELKKCQRIRSRLVSPRAVAVCQTSGAVVVIEHLKARGASKGSTRVTIFSAEMDLIGQMDSFGLNLVFPSRIYATAVAFDREGRVIVTDVCSQAVICLGKPEEFPSFNPLISHGLSYPVGLTYTADNSLVVLDSGDHSVKVYSST
;
A
#
# COMPACT_ATOMS: atom_id res chain seq x y z
N LEU A 1 4.51 -34.42 -2.60
CA LEU A 1 5.81 -34.38 -1.92
C LEU A 1 6.73 -33.44 -2.67
N SER A 2 7.21 -32.37 -1.96
CA SER A 2 8.37 -31.55 -2.30
C SER A 2 8.24 -30.56 -3.46
N ALA A 3 7.91 -29.31 -3.13
CA ALA A 3 8.59 -28.12 -3.67
C ALA A 3 8.46 -27.01 -2.61
N ALA A 4 9.40 -26.99 -1.68
CA ALA A 4 9.66 -25.85 -0.82
C ALA A 4 10.06 -24.69 -1.73
N GLN A 5 9.21 -23.69 -1.89
CA GLN A 5 9.50 -22.48 -2.64
C GLN A 5 10.58 -21.69 -1.89
N ARG A 6 11.72 -21.51 -2.53
CA ARG A 6 12.82 -20.67 -2.07
C ARG A 6 12.35 -19.21 -1.99
N PRO A 7 12.76 -18.48 -0.96
CA PRO A 7 12.45 -17.05 -0.88
C PRO A 7 13.05 -16.27 -2.07
N PRO A 8 12.44 -15.19 -2.51
CA PRO A 8 12.87 -14.43 -3.67
C PRO A 8 14.29 -13.88 -3.52
N ARG A 9 15.00 -13.80 -4.62
CA ARG A 9 16.45 -13.52 -4.74
C ARG A 9 16.94 -12.19 -4.14
N TRP A 10 16.05 -11.28 -3.80
CA TRP A 10 16.38 -9.99 -3.21
C TRP A 10 16.75 -10.05 -1.71
N ALA A 11 16.45 -11.14 -1.02
CA ALA A 11 16.80 -11.35 0.39
C ALA A 11 18.24 -11.81 0.66
N ARG A 12 19.11 -11.82 -0.36
CA ARG A 12 20.53 -12.19 -0.21
C ARG A 12 21.43 -11.01 -0.59
N GLY A 13 21.93 -10.31 0.40
CA GLY A 13 23.05 -9.43 0.18
C GLY A 13 23.20 -8.31 1.20
N ILE A 14 23.52 -8.62 2.43
CA ILE A 14 24.39 -7.79 3.26
C ILE A 14 25.07 -8.75 4.24
N ARG A 15 26.26 -9.24 3.91
CA ARG A 15 27.22 -9.71 4.91
C ARG A 15 28.32 -8.67 5.02
N GLY A 16 28.52 -8.19 6.24
CA GLY A 16 29.45 -7.15 6.60
C GLY A 16 30.91 -7.53 6.36
N ARG A 17 31.72 -6.52 6.17
CA ARG A 17 33.15 -6.52 6.47
C ARG A 17 33.38 -5.56 7.62
N SER A 18 33.91 -6.13 8.70
CA SER A 18 34.45 -5.42 9.85
C SER A 18 35.82 -4.83 9.49
N GLY A 19 36.10 -3.63 9.98
CA GLY A 19 37.44 -3.02 9.92
C GLY A 19 37.36 -1.61 10.49
N GLY A 20 37.86 -1.45 11.75
CA GLY A 20 37.68 -0.26 12.55
C GLY A 20 38.62 0.89 12.23
N SER A 21 38.27 2.04 12.74
CA SER A 21 39.17 2.89 13.54
C SER A 21 38.38 4.11 14.08
N HIS A 22 38.55 4.37 15.35
CA HIS A 22 38.02 5.51 16.11
C HIS A 22 38.47 6.87 15.54
N ARG A 23 37.54 7.80 15.39
CA ARG A 23 37.75 9.24 15.62
C ARG A 23 36.46 9.88 16.15
N SER A 24 36.62 10.64 17.21
CA SER A 24 35.62 11.39 17.95
C SER A 24 34.99 12.54 17.15
N PRO A 25 33.75 12.98 17.46
CA PRO A 25 33.07 14.02 16.71
C PRO A 25 33.43 15.42 17.24
N GLN A 26 33.56 16.37 16.32
CA GLN A 26 33.48 17.81 16.61
C GLN A 26 32.06 18.34 16.31
N PRO A 27 31.57 19.35 17.03
CA PRO A 27 30.21 19.84 16.91
C PRO A 27 30.05 20.94 15.88
N GLY A 28 28.91 20.96 15.22
CA GLY A 28 28.32 22.14 14.59
C GLY A 28 28.43 22.20 13.07
N MET A 29 27.42 21.68 12.41
CA MET A 29 26.91 22.26 11.16
C MET A 29 25.40 22.04 11.09
N ALA A 30 24.72 23.11 10.68
CA ALA A 30 23.28 23.26 10.60
C ALA A 30 22.61 22.14 9.78
N ALA A 31 21.39 21.78 10.17
CA ALA A 31 20.50 20.94 9.40
C ALA A 31 20.34 21.54 7.99
N GLU A 32 20.85 20.83 6.99
CA GLU A 32 20.54 21.11 5.59
C GLU A 32 19.11 20.61 5.36
N ASP A 33 18.27 21.54 4.95
CA ASP A 33 16.92 21.37 4.45
C ASP A 33 16.94 20.31 3.33
N GLU A 34 16.44 19.10 3.58
CA GLU A 34 16.25 18.10 2.53
C GLU A 34 15.12 18.61 1.63
N GLY A 35 15.50 19.30 0.55
CA GLY A 35 14.63 19.95 -0.39
C GLY A 35 13.56 19.02 -0.94
N GLU A 36 12.30 19.41 -0.82
CA GLU A 36 11.15 18.85 -1.51
C GLU A 36 11.49 18.61 -2.99
N LEU A 37 11.43 17.35 -3.43
CA LEU A 37 11.64 16.98 -4.84
C LEU A 37 10.53 17.60 -5.69
N SER A 38 10.84 18.75 -6.30
CA SER A 38 9.91 19.45 -7.19
C SER A 38 9.64 18.62 -8.45
N LEU A 39 8.36 18.45 -8.81
CA LEU A 39 7.94 17.81 -10.06
C LEU A 39 8.38 18.61 -11.31
N LEU A 40 8.80 19.86 -11.11
CA LEU A 40 9.24 20.77 -12.16
C LEU A 40 10.76 20.79 -12.33
N GLU A 41 11.48 19.85 -11.73
CA GLU A 41 12.94 19.74 -11.78
C GLU A 41 13.40 18.45 -12.43
N CYS A 42 14.50 18.54 -13.16
CA CYS A 42 15.16 17.36 -13.75
C CYS A 42 15.84 16.53 -12.65
N ARG A 43 15.42 15.31 -12.44
CA ARG A 43 15.94 14.41 -11.40
C ARG A 43 17.40 13.94 -11.63
N VAL A 44 18.08 14.44 -12.64
CA VAL A 44 19.49 14.13 -12.93
C VAL A 44 20.40 15.29 -12.56
N CYS A 45 20.05 16.51 -12.98
CA CYS A 45 20.83 17.71 -12.66
C CYS A 45 20.20 18.57 -11.57
N PHE A 46 18.98 18.24 -11.13
CA PHE A 46 18.21 18.98 -10.12
C PHE A 46 17.89 20.44 -10.49
N GLU A 47 18.00 20.76 -11.78
CA GLU A 47 17.65 22.08 -12.29
C GLU A 47 16.18 22.14 -12.74
N PRO A 48 15.49 23.27 -12.55
CA PRO A 48 14.12 23.45 -12.99
C PRO A 48 13.96 23.25 -14.50
N TYR A 49 12.86 22.64 -14.91
CA TYR A 49 12.51 22.58 -16.32
C TYR A 49 12.15 23.96 -16.85
N GLY A 50 12.54 24.24 -18.10
CA GLY A 50 12.21 25.47 -18.81
C GLY A 50 11.52 25.15 -20.14
N PRO A 51 10.81 26.15 -20.73
CA PRO A 51 10.14 25.96 -22.01
C PRO A 51 11.11 25.72 -23.17
N ASP A 52 12.36 26.21 -23.05
CA ASP A 52 13.34 26.18 -24.13
C ASP A 52 14.75 25.81 -23.67
N GLY A 53 15.66 25.60 -24.63
CA GLY A 53 17.08 25.37 -24.40
C GLY A 53 17.38 24.02 -23.76
N GLN A 54 18.46 24.00 -22.97
CA GLN A 54 18.96 22.78 -22.30
C GLN A 54 18.02 22.26 -21.18
N TRP A 55 17.14 23.11 -20.67
CA TRP A 55 16.20 22.78 -19.60
C TRP A 55 14.87 22.21 -20.10
N ARG A 56 14.67 22.15 -21.44
CA ARG A 56 13.45 21.65 -22.05
C ARG A 56 13.20 20.18 -21.67
N PRO A 57 12.02 19.83 -21.09
CA PRO A 57 11.73 18.46 -20.67
C PRO A 57 11.48 17.54 -21.88
N LEU A 58 12.19 16.43 -21.93
CA LEU A 58 12.09 15.40 -22.98
C LEU A 58 11.66 14.07 -22.36
N ASN A 59 10.68 13.40 -23.00
CA ASN A 59 10.34 12.03 -22.71
C ASN A 59 11.34 11.09 -23.37
N LEU A 60 11.88 10.17 -22.61
CA LEU A 60 12.58 9.00 -23.14
C LEU A 60 11.56 7.94 -23.61
N PRO A 61 11.89 7.04 -24.55
CA PRO A 61 11.02 5.94 -24.95
C PRO A 61 10.57 5.00 -23.84
N CYS A 62 11.23 5.05 -22.68
CA CYS A 62 10.84 4.32 -21.48
C CYS A 62 9.84 5.08 -20.58
N GLY A 63 9.43 6.30 -20.96
CA GLY A 63 8.49 7.14 -20.23
C GLY A 63 9.11 8.02 -19.14
N HIS A 64 10.41 7.94 -18.87
CA HIS A 64 11.09 8.87 -17.95
C HIS A 64 11.37 10.19 -18.62
N VAL A 65 11.30 11.28 -17.82
CA VAL A 65 11.55 12.65 -18.31
C VAL A 65 12.89 13.15 -17.81
N LEU A 66 13.67 13.70 -18.72
CA LEU A 66 14.95 14.39 -18.45
C LEU A 66 14.96 15.74 -19.15
N CYS A 67 15.75 16.69 -18.68
CA CYS A 67 16.01 17.88 -19.47
C CYS A 67 16.90 17.55 -20.68
N ARG A 68 16.80 18.35 -21.74
CA ARG A 68 17.56 18.17 -22.98
C ARG A 68 19.06 18.09 -22.71
N GLY A 69 19.62 18.95 -21.85
CA GLY A 69 21.03 18.93 -21.50
C GLY A 69 21.48 17.61 -20.89
N CYS A 70 20.66 16.98 -20.03
CA CYS A 70 20.96 15.67 -19.48
C CYS A 70 20.86 14.55 -20.53
N VAL A 71 19.90 14.61 -21.45
CA VAL A 71 19.82 13.66 -22.58
C VAL A 71 21.09 13.72 -23.43
N GLU A 72 21.54 14.92 -23.77
CA GLU A 72 22.75 15.15 -24.58
C GLU A 72 24.03 14.71 -23.85
N ALA A 73 24.13 15.01 -22.55
CA ALA A 73 25.27 14.63 -21.73
C ALA A 73 25.38 13.09 -21.56
N LEU A 74 24.25 12.41 -21.32
CA LEU A 74 24.20 10.95 -21.15
C LEU A 74 24.42 10.18 -22.46
N ALA A 75 24.15 10.79 -23.61
CA ALA A 75 24.35 10.18 -24.91
C ALA A 75 25.83 9.98 -25.31
N GLY A 76 26.75 10.60 -24.58
CA GLY A 76 28.20 10.52 -24.83
C GLY A 76 28.65 11.17 -26.16
N ALA A 77 29.97 11.09 -26.44
CA ALA A 77 30.57 11.71 -27.59
C ALA A 77 30.10 11.15 -28.97
N GLU A 78 29.66 9.90 -28.99
CA GLU A 78 29.19 9.25 -30.22
C GLU A 78 27.70 9.44 -30.51
N ARG A 79 26.93 10.06 -29.61
CA ARG A 79 25.50 10.47 -29.72
C ARG A 79 24.54 9.37 -30.21
N GLN A 80 24.89 8.09 -30.11
CA GLN A 80 24.07 7.03 -30.67
C GLN A 80 23.12 6.35 -29.68
N ARG A 81 23.50 6.25 -28.42
CA ARG A 81 22.69 5.61 -27.37
C ARG A 81 22.90 6.26 -26.03
N LEU A 82 21.85 6.34 -25.23
CA LEU A 82 21.88 6.69 -23.82
C LEU A 82 21.21 5.62 -22.98
N GLU A 83 21.72 5.37 -21.79
CA GLU A 83 21.09 4.52 -20.80
C GLU A 83 20.24 5.38 -19.84
N CYS A 84 18.97 5.07 -19.72
CA CYS A 84 18.10 5.78 -18.77
C CYS A 84 18.60 5.58 -17.33
N PRO A 85 18.93 6.65 -16.57
CA PRO A 85 19.49 6.52 -15.22
C PRO A 85 18.51 5.89 -14.22
N PHE A 86 17.21 5.86 -14.53
CA PHE A 86 16.18 5.33 -13.64
C PHE A 86 15.84 3.86 -13.89
N CYS A 87 15.71 3.45 -15.15
CA CYS A 87 15.30 2.07 -15.51
C CYS A 87 16.34 1.31 -16.33
N ARG A 88 17.47 1.92 -16.66
CA ARG A 88 18.60 1.35 -17.42
C ARG A 88 18.25 0.86 -18.83
N ARG A 89 17.12 1.32 -19.37
CA ARG A 89 16.74 1.04 -20.75
C ARG A 89 17.59 1.87 -21.68
N LEU A 90 18.19 1.21 -22.66
CA LEU A 90 18.91 1.88 -23.75
C LEU A 90 17.93 2.48 -24.74
N CYS A 91 18.16 3.72 -25.15
CA CYS A 91 17.38 4.43 -26.17
C CYS A 91 18.28 5.38 -26.95
N GLY A 92 17.87 5.74 -28.15
CA GLY A 92 18.54 6.77 -28.95
C GLY A 92 18.09 8.18 -28.54
N PRO A 93 18.98 9.18 -28.55
CA PRO A 93 18.60 10.58 -28.32
C PRO A 93 17.56 11.08 -29.33
N ALA A 94 17.61 10.57 -30.58
CA ALA A 94 16.64 10.88 -31.62
C ALA A 94 15.25 10.27 -31.39
N GLU A 95 15.13 9.29 -30.51
CA GLU A 95 13.85 8.67 -30.10
C GLU A 95 13.14 9.42 -28.97
N THR A 96 13.75 10.50 -28.46
CA THR A 96 13.14 11.33 -27.44
C THR A 96 12.12 12.29 -28.04
N SER A 97 11.10 12.65 -27.26
CA SER A 97 10.06 13.59 -27.66
C SER A 97 9.81 14.64 -26.57
N ASP A 98 9.29 15.80 -26.97
CA ASP A 98 8.91 16.82 -26.01
C ASP A 98 7.90 16.32 -24.98
N CYS A 99 8.12 16.59 -23.72
CA CYS A 99 7.13 16.33 -22.67
C CYS A 99 6.06 17.43 -22.68
N ARG A 100 5.10 17.31 -23.62
CA ARG A 100 4.05 18.32 -23.82
C ARG A 100 3.27 18.66 -22.55
N PRO A 101 2.89 17.71 -21.66
CA PRO A 101 2.19 18.06 -20.43
C PRO A 101 2.99 19.00 -19.53
N LEU A 102 4.30 18.75 -19.36
CA LEU A 102 5.16 19.63 -18.57
C LEU A 102 5.36 20.99 -19.26
N LEU A 103 5.51 21.02 -20.58
CA LEU A 103 5.62 22.29 -21.32
C LEU A 103 4.36 23.14 -21.18
N GLN A 104 3.17 22.53 -21.31
CA GLN A 104 1.90 23.25 -21.10
C GLN A 104 1.77 23.77 -19.66
N LEU A 105 2.20 22.98 -18.68
CA LEU A 105 2.20 23.40 -17.28
C LEU A 105 3.16 24.59 -17.07
N LEU A 106 4.35 24.55 -17.65
CA LEU A 106 5.32 25.65 -17.61
C LEU A 106 4.80 26.92 -18.28
N GLU A 107 4.06 26.79 -19.40
CA GLU A 107 3.38 27.91 -20.06
C GLU A 107 2.29 28.51 -19.17
N LEU A 108 1.50 27.71 -18.49
CA LEU A 108 0.45 28.17 -17.56
C LEU A 108 1.03 28.85 -16.32
N LEU A 109 2.19 28.41 -15.84
CA LEU A 109 2.88 29.03 -14.69
C LEU A 109 3.62 30.33 -15.06
N GLY A 110 3.92 30.58 -16.34
CA GLY A 110 4.52 31.79 -16.90
C GLY A 110 5.92 32.12 -16.37
N PRO A 111 6.63 33.10 -16.95
CA PRO A 111 7.92 33.57 -16.45
C PRO A 111 7.84 34.35 -15.11
N ALA A 112 6.65 34.51 -14.55
CA ALA A 112 6.35 35.14 -13.25
C ALA A 112 5.94 34.09 -12.18
N GLY A 113 6.55 32.91 -12.19
CA GLY A 113 6.28 31.82 -11.23
C GLY A 113 6.55 32.15 -9.74
N GLY A 114 6.94 33.38 -9.41
CA GLY A 114 7.01 33.89 -8.04
C GLY A 114 5.69 34.47 -7.49
N GLY A 115 4.65 34.60 -8.31
CA GLY A 115 3.41 35.29 -7.94
C GLY A 115 2.24 34.40 -7.56
N LEU A 116 2.20 33.14 -8.02
CA LEU A 116 1.01 32.28 -7.81
C LEU A 116 1.01 31.57 -6.46
N VAL A 117 2.16 31.30 -5.88
CA VAL A 117 2.26 30.74 -4.53
C VAL A 117 1.82 31.75 -3.46
N SER A 118 1.95 33.06 -3.74
CA SER A 118 1.48 34.11 -2.84
C SER A 118 0.03 34.57 -3.11
N ALA A 119 -0.55 34.23 -4.28
CA ALA A 119 -1.91 34.64 -4.64
C ALA A 119 -3.00 33.68 -4.15
N LEU A 120 -2.65 32.45 -3.72
CA LEU A 120 -3.59 31.52 -3.10
C LEU A 120 -3.84 31.82 -1.62
N GLY A 121 -3.24 32.88 -1.09
CA GLY A 121 -3.33 33.26 0.30
C GLY A 121 -4.30 34.41 0.65
N ARG A 122 -5.00 35.10 -0.29
CA ARG A 122 -5.97 36.15 0.05
C ARG A 122 -6.86 36.55 -1.13
N SER A 123 -8.11 36.12 -1.16
CA SER A 123 -9.28 36.98 -1.37
C SER A 123 -10.56 36.19 -1.16
N GLY A 124 -11.42 36.68 -0.27
CA GLY A 124 -12.75 36.16 -0.02
C GLY A 124 -13.72 36.58 -1.12
N GLY A 125 -14.74 35.75 -1.36
CA GLY A 125 -15.92 36.06 -2.19
C GLY A 125 -16.47 34.81 -2.87
N GLY A 126 -17.40 34.14 -2.22
CA GLY A 126 -18.51 33.31 -2.64
C GLY A 126 -18.50 32.62 -4.00
N ALA A 127 -18.09 31.38 -4.00
CA ALA A 127 -18.65 30.27 -4.76
C ALA A 127 -18.18 29.00 -4.05
N ALA A 128 -19.08 28.03 -3.80
CA ALA A 128 -18.79 26.81 -3.07
C ALA A 128 -17.68 26.00 -3.79
N ALA A 129 -16.43 26.27 -3.45
CA ALA A 129 -15.30 25.43 -3.79
C ALA A 129 -15.39 24.21 -2.87
N ALA A 130 -15.50 23.01 -3.45
CA ALA A 130 -15.28 21.77 -2.73
C ALA A 130 -13.96 21.88 -1.97
N ALA A 131 -14.03 21.82 -0.65
CA ALA A 131 -12.85 21.91 0.21
C ALA A 131 -11.84 20.84 -0.22
N ALA A 132 -10.60 21.25 -0.49
CA ALA A 132 -9.49 20.33 -0.58
C ALA A 132 -9.45 19.53 0.73
N PRO A 133 -9.28 18.20 0.70
CA PRO A 133 -9.26 17.41 1.91
C PRO A 133 -8.13 17.93 2.81
N ALA A 134 -8.46 18.23 4.06
CA ALA A 134 -7.48 18.55 5.08
C ALA A 134 -6.42 17.44 5.07
N GLY A 135 -5.14 17.81 5.00
CA GLY A 135 -4.04 16.86 4.90
C GLY A 135 -4.06 15.88 6.08
N LEU A 136 -3.76 14.61 5.85
CA LEU A 136 -3.59 13.62 6.90
C LEU A 136 -2.24 13.81 7.57
N GLY A 137 -2.21 14.11 8.86
CA GLY A 137 -1.01 14.21 9.67
C GLY A 137 -0.69 12.89 10.40
N LEU A 138 0.59 12.51 10.48
CA LEU A 138 1.04 11.36 11.28
C LEU A 138 0.81 11.65 12.78
N ARG A 139 -0.09 10.90 13.41
CA ARG A 139 -0.43 11.04 14.83
C ARG A 139 0.40 10.11 15.72
N LEU A 140 0.63 8.89 15.25
CA LEU A 140 1.23 7.84 16.08
C LEU A 140 1.98 6.83 15.19
N CYS A 141 3.14 6.39 15.69
CA CYS A 141 3.92 5.31 15.08
C CYS A 141 4.18 4.23 16.12
N LEU A 142 3.86 2.97 15.79
CA LEU A 142 3.94 1.82 16.68
C LEU A 142 4.84 0.75 16.08
N GLY A 143 5.47 -0.07 16.93
CA GLY A 143 6.29 -1.19 16.46
C GLY A 143 7.72 -0.76 16.16
N GLY A 144 8.18 -0.94 14.93
CA GLY A 144 9.56 -0.73 14.51
C GLY A 144 10.43 -1.97 14.64
N TRP A 145 11.69 -1.86 14.20
CA TRP A 145 12.69 -2.91 14.24
C TRP A 145 12.85 -3.51 15.64
N GLY A 146 12.83 -4.84 15.74
CA GLY A 146 12.93 -5.57 17.01
C GLY A 146 11.59 -5.77 17.74
N SER A 147 10.55 -5.01 17.44
CA SER A 147 9.20 -5.19 17.98
C SER A 147 8.31 -6.01 17.05
N LEU A 148 8.22 -5.62 15.80
CA LEU A 148 7.54 -6.37 14.75
C LEU A 148 8.57 -6.98 13.80
N VAL A 149 8.26 -8.14 13.22
CA VAL A 149 9.11 -8.84 12.26
C VAL A 149 8.28 -9.18 11.03
N ASN A 150 8.61 -8.62 9.88
CA ASN A 150 7.87 -8.83 8.63
C ASN A 150 6.34 -8.77 8.87
N PRO A 151 5.79 -7.64 9.27
CA PRO A 151 4.36 -7.54 9.52
C PRO A 151 3.57 -7.73 8.23
N THR A 152 2.45 -8.47 8.30
CA THR A 152 1.68 -8.95 7.15
C THR A 152 0.26 -8.41 7.10
N GLY A 153 -0.38 -8.17 8.26
CA GLY A 153 -1.75 -7.71 8.33
C GLY A 153 -2.00 -6.81 9.54
N VAL A 154 -2.96 -5.90 9.42
CA VAL A 154 -3.40 -4.99 10.48
C VAL A 154 -4.91 -4.81 10.46
N ALA A 155 -5.54 -4.82 11.63
CA ALA A 155 -6.96 -4.54 11.78
C ALA A 155 -7.23 -3.67 13.02
N ALA A 156 -8.26 -2.84 12.92
CA ALA A 156 -8.74 -2.02 14.03
C ALA A 156 -10.05 -2.58 14.61
N CYS A 157 -10.16 -2.63 15.92
CA CYS A 157 -11.40 -2.96 16.60
C CYS A 157 -12.32 -1.73 16.66
N PRO A 158 -13.50 -1.75 16.01
CA PRO A 158 -14.39 -0.57 16.01
C PRO A 158 -14.88 -0.18 17.41
N ALA A 159 -15.09 -1.17 18.29
CA ALA A 159 -15.63 -0.93 19.62
C ALA A 159 -14.60 -0.41 20.63
N SER A 160 -13.34 -0.89 20.56
CA SER A 160 -12.33 -0.60 21.60
C SER A 160 -11.17 0.27 21.11
N GLY A 161 -11.08 0.55 19.79
CA GLY A 161 -9.94 1.27 19.19
C GLY A 161 -8.60 0.50 19.27
N ARG A 162 -8.61 -0.78 19.68
CA ARG A 162 -7.42 -1.63 19.70
C ARG A 162 -6.99 -1.97 18.28
N LEU A 163 -5.68 -2.06 18.06
CA LEU A 163 -5.10 -2.50 16.79
C LEU A 163 -4.49 -3.88 16.97
N ALA A 164 -4.85 -4.80 16.09
CA ALA A 164 -4.22 -6.12 15.99
C ALA A 164 -3.26 -6.14 14.81
N VAL A 165 -2.04 -6.64 15.01
CA VAL A 165 -1.01 -6.76 13.98
C VAL A 165 -0.55 -8.20 13.88
N ALA A 166 -0.66 -8.77 12.68
CA ALA A 166 -0.09 -10.06 12.33
C ALA A 166 1.33 -9.88 11.80
N HIS A 167 2.27 -10.69 12.26
CA HIS A 167 3.67 -10.60 11.85
C HIS A 167 4.42 -11.93 12.03
N ASP A 168 5.63 -12.07 11.46
CA ASP A 168 6.43 -13.31 11.49
C ASP A 168 7.36 -13.43 12.72
N GLY A 169 7.14 -12.67 13.78
CA GLY A 169 7.90 -12.76 15.02
C GLY A 169 7.55 -13.98 15.87
N LYS A 170 8.24 -14.18 17.00
CA LYS A 170 8.02 -15.30 17.91
C LYS A 170 6.57 -15.40 18.40
N LYS A 171 5.98 -14.28 18.77
CA LYS A 171 4.54 -14.14 19.04
C LYS A 171 3.91 -13.53 17.80
N ARG A 172 3.04 -14.26 17.14
CA ARG A 172 2.50 -13.97 15.81
C ARG A 172 1.54 -12.79 15.74
N ILE A 173 0.88 -12.49 16.85
CA ILE A 173 -0.10 -11.42 16.95
C ILE A 173 0.29 -10.49 18.10
N HIS A 174 0.38 -9.21 17.77
CA HIS A 174 0.49 -8.12 18.75
C HIS A 174 -0.80 -7.32 18.77
N VAL A 175 -1.31 -7.04 19.96
CA VAL A 175 -2.47 -6.17 20.18
C VAL A 175 -2.01 -4.89 20.86
N PHE A 176 -2.28 -3.77 20.23
CA PHE A 176 -1.96 -2.43 20.76
C PHE A 176 -3.24 -1.72 21.20
N GLY A 177 -3.14 -0.97 22.31
CA GLY A 177 -4.20 -0.06 22.72
C GLY A 177 -4.22 1.23 21.90
N PRO A 178 -5.27 2.07 22.04
CA PRO A 178 -5.41 3.34 21.32
C PRO A 178 -4.26 4.33 21.58
N SER A 179 -3.61 4.21 22.73
CA SER A 179 -2.43 5.00 23.12
C SER A 179 -1.10 4.47 22.58
N GLY A 180 -1.12 3.33 21.86
CA GLY A 180 0.06 2.73 21.25
C GLY A 180 0.82 1.73 22.12
N PHE A 181 0.43 1.50 23.35
CA PHE A 181 1.06 0.47 24.19
C PHE A 181 0.63 -0.93 23.72
N CYS A 182 1.60 -1.85 23.67
CA CYS A 182 1.32 -3.26 23.40
C CYS A 182 0.65 -3.88 24.63
N LEU A 183 -0.61 -4.26 24.47
CA LEU A 183 -1.45 -4.85 25.52
C LEU A 183 -1.27 -6.36 25.64
N ARG A 184 -1.14 -7.04 24.48
CA ARG A 184 -1.06 -8.52 24.40
C ARG A 184 -0.16 -8.96 23.26
N ARG A 185 0.45 -10.14 23.44
CA ARG A 185 1.23 -10.84 22.42
C ARG A 185 0.93 -12.32 22.54
N PHE A 186 0.47 -12.96 21.47
CA PHE A 186 0.11 -14.38 21.49
C PHE A 186 0.36 -15.07 20.14
N GLY A 187 0.07 -16.39 20.08
CA GLY A 187 0.28 -17.23 18.92
C GLY A 187 1.77 -17.48 18.70
N GLU A 188 2.21 -18.72 18.94
CA GLU A 188 3.58 -19.14 18.62
C GLU A 188 3.60 -19.93 17.31
N ARG A 189 4.79 -20.15 16.78
CA ARG A 189 4.96 -21.04 15.64
C ARG A 189 4.92 -22.47 16.12
N GLY A 190 3.92 -23.23 15.71
CA GLY A 190 3.79 -24.63 16.12
C GLY A 190 2.49 -25.26 15.68
N ASP A 191 2.17 -26.40 16.31
CA ASP A 191 0.97 -27.22 16.03
C ASP A 191 0.00 -27.27 17.22
N ALA A 192 0.30 -26.58 18.32
CA ALA A 192 -0.58 -26.50 19.47
C ALA A 192 -1.88 -25.73 19.16
N SER A 193 -2.87 -25.84 20.04
CA SER A 193 -4.20 -25.29 19.78
C SER A 193 -4.21 -23.78 19.53
N ASN A 194 -3.33 -23.02 20.18
CA ASN A 194 -3.24 -21.55 20.04
C ASN A 194 -2.12 -21.10 19.12
N ASP A 195 -1.47 -22.02 18.40
CA ASP A 195 -0.35 -21.70 17.54
C ASP A 195 -0.81 -21.19 16.17
N ILE A 196 0.02 -20.33 15.59
CA ILE A 196 -0.15 -19.75 14.27
C ILE A 196 1.16 -19.97 13.51
N LYS A 197 1.11 -20.74 12.42
CA LYS A 197 2.33 -21.10 11.68
C LYS A 197 2.89 -19.92 10.85
N TYR A 198 2.04 -19.35 10.00
CA TYR A 198 2.41 -18.25 9.13
C TYR A 198 1.20 -17.34 8.89
N PRO A 199 0.98 -16.33 9.76
CA PRO A 199 -0.15 -15.43 9.60
C PRO A 199 0.05 -14.58 8.34
N LEU A 200 -0.99 -14.48 7.53
CA LEU A 200 -0.98 -13.67 6.32
C LEU A 200 -1.76 -12.37 6.50
N ASP A 201 -2.89 -12.42 7.21
CA ASP A 201 -3.71 -11.25 7.47
C ASP A 201 -4.54 -11.43 8.74
N VAL A 202 -5.14 -10.35 9.23
CA VAL A 202 -6.00 -10.31 10.41
C VAL A 202 -7.18 -9.37 10.20
N ALA A 203 -8.36 -9.76 10.67
CA ALA A 203 -9.54 -8.91 10.77
C ALA A 203 -10.11 -8.94 12.19
N VAL A 204 -10.90 -7.93 12.54
CA VAL A 204 -11.64 -7.88 13.81
C VAL A 204 -13.13 -7.87 13.52
N THR A 205 -13.86 -8.83 14.07
CA THR A 205 -15.32 -8.91 13.96
C THR A 205 -16.01 -7.86 14.81
N SER A 206 -17.25 -7.50 14.49
CA SER A 206 -18.00 -6.50 15.24
C SER A 206 -18.29 -6.92 16.70
N ASP A 207 -18.30 -8.22 16.97
CA ASP A 207 -18.44 -8.82 18.31
C ASP A 207 -17.10 -9.00 19.05
N GLY A 208 -15.98 -8.49 18.47
CA GLY A 208 -14.70 -8.36 19.16
C GLY A 208 -13.79 -9.59 19.11
N HIS A 209 -13.85 -10.40 18.05
CA HIS A 209 -12.93 -11.51 17.84
C HIS A 209 -11.92 -11.19 16.74
N LEU A 210 -10.71 -11.71 16.91
CA LEU A 210 -9.63 -11.63 15.95
C LEU A 210 -9.69 -12.85 15.02
N VAL A 211 -9.85 -12.66 13.74
CA VAL A 211 -9.83 -13.72 12.73
C VAL A 211 -8.57 -13.59 11.90
N ILE A 212 -7.84 -14.68 11.73
CA ILE A 212 -6.49 -14.71 11.15
C ILE A 212 -6.45 -15.76 10.05
N THR A 213 -5.91 -15.42 8.90
CA THR A 213 -5.54 -16.40 7.87
C THR A 213 -4.14 -16.93 8.15
N ASP A 214 -4.00 -18.22 8.21
CA ASP A 214 -2.73 -18.91 8.44
C ASP A 214 -2.32 -19.71 7.19
N GLY A 215 -1.39 -19.15 6.40
CA GLY A 215 -0.86 -19.79 5.19
C GLY A 215 0.04 -20.99 5.49
N GLY A 216 0.46 -21.19 6.74
CA GLY A 216 1.33 -22.29 7.11
C GLY A 216 0.62 -23.65 7.27
N ASP A 217 -0.68 -23.63 7.58
CA ASP A 217 -1.54 -24.83 7.65
C ASP A 217 -2.84 -24.67 6.86
N CYS A 218 -2.92 -23.65 5.99
CA CYS A 218 -4.05 -23.37 5.13
C CYS A 218 -5.38 -23.25 5.89
N SER A 219 -5.36 -22.54 7.03
CA SER A 219 -6.51 -22.44 7.92
C SER A 219 -6.93 -20.99 8.18
N VAL A 220 -8.16 -20.85 8.67
CA VAL A 220 -8.67 -19.62 9.28
C VAL A 220 -8.88 -19.89 10.76
N LYS A 221 -8.28 -19.05 11.61
CA LYS A 221 -8.32 -19.19 13.06
C LYS A 221 -8.91 -17.95 13.69
N ALA A 222 -9.82 -18.14 14.66
CA ALA A 222 -10.37 -17.04 15.44
C ALA A 222 -9.93 -17.12 16.90
N PHE A 223 -9.65 -15.94 17.48
CA PHE A 223 -9.18 -15.77 18.85
C PHE A 223 -9.96 -14.65 19.54
N ASP A 224 -10.08 -14.73 20.86
CA ASP A 224 -10.43 -13.54 21.64
C ASP A 224 -9.22 -12.61 21.80
N PHE A 225 -9.43 -11.42 22.35
CA PHE A 225 -8.34 -10.46 22.59
C PHE A 225 -7.35 -10.92 23.69
N GLU A 226 -7.67 -11.97 24.44
CA GLU A 226 -6.77 -12.59 25.42
C GLU A 226 -5.85 -13.65 24.76
N GLY A 227 -6.07 -13.97 23.48
CA GLY A 227 -5.28 -14.90 22.69
C GLY A 227 -5.73 -16.38 22.87
N ARG A 228 -6.94 -16.62 23.38
CA ARG A 228 -7.52 -17.96 23.42
C ARG A 228 -8.21 -18.23 22.09
N ARG A 229 -7.87 -19.35 21.46
CA ARG A 229 -8.50 -19.76 20.21
C ARG A 229 -9.94 -20.20 20.47
N VAL A 230 -10.87 -19.58 19.74
CA VAL A 230 -12.29 -19.90 19.81
C VAL A 230 -12.74 -20.79 18.66
N LEU A 231 -12.11 -20.66 17.47
CA LEU A 231 -12.47 -21.42 16.27
C LEU A 231 -11.23 -21.70 15.42
N ALA A 232 -11.21 -22.83 14.70
CA ALA A 232 -10.30 -23.07 13.59
C ALA A 232 -11.02 -23.83 12.47
N VAL A 233 -10.91 -23.32 11.24
CA VAL A 233 -11.46 -23.91 10.02
C VAL A 233 -10.31 -24.26 9.10
N ARG A 234 -10.14 -25.56 8.79
CA ARG A 234 -9.02 -26.07 7.98
C ARG A 234 -9.46 -26.64 6.64
N GLU A 235 -10.73 -26.96 6.50
CA GLU A 235 -11.24 -27.61 5.29
C GLU A 235 -11.66 -26.60 4.24
N GLY A 236 -11.32 -26.90 2.99
CA GLY A 236 -11.79 -26.16 1.83
C GLY A 236 -10.90 -25.01 1.34
N PHE A 237 -9.78 -24.73 2.00
CA PHE A 237 -8.84 -23.68 1.58
C PHE A 237 -7.55 -24.27 0.99
N CYS A 238 -7.05 -23.61 -0.09
CA CYS A 238 -5.74 -23.91 -0.68
C CYS A 238 -4.67 -22.98 -0.11
N LEU A 239 -4.94 -21.66 -0.13
CA LEU A 239 -4.08 -20.65 0.46
C LEU A 239 -4.93 -19.42 0.85
N PRO A 240 -5.58 -19.46 2.03
CA PRO A 240 -6.34 -18.32 2.53
C PRO A 240 -5.39 -17.15 2.78
N TRP A 241 -5.69 -15.97 2.21
CA TRP A 241 -4.76 -14.84 2.22
C TRP A 241 -5.34 -13.64 2.98
N GLY A 242 -6.01 -12.72 2.30
CA GLY A 242 -6.59 -11.53 2.89
C GLY A 242 -8.00 -11.77 3.39
N LEU A 243 -8.41 -11.02 4.40
CA LEU A 243 -9.76 -11.12 4.95
C LEU A 243 -10.22 -9.80 5.54
N ASP A 244 -11.54 -9.62 5.58
CA ASP A 244 -12.18 -8.53 6.32
C ASP A 244 -13.53 -8.98 6.88
N ALA A 245 -13.98 -8.32 7.94
CA ALA A 245 -15.22 -8.63 8.62
C ALA A 245 -16.36 -7.72 8.17
N THR A 246 -17.55 -8.28 7.97
CA THR A 246 -18.77 -7.50 7.72
C THR A 246 -19.34 -6.92 9.02
N ALA A 247 -20.25 -5.95 8.90
CA ALA A 247 -20.99 -5.40 10.05
C ALA A 247 -21.78 -6.48 10.85
N LYS A 248 -22.05 -7.65 10.24
CA LYS A 248 -22.75 -8.78 10.86
C LYS A 248 -21.81 -9.83 11.45
N SER A 249 -20.52 -9.52 11.63
CA SER A 249 -19.49 -10.47 12.08
C SER A 249 -19.30 -11.69 11.15
N GLU A 250 -19.76 -11.62 9.88
CA GLU A 250 -19.32 -12.57 8.87
C GLU A 250 -17.94 -12.17 8.34
N VAL A 251 -17.15 -13.10 7.88
CA VAL A 251 -15.83 -12.85 7.33
C VAL A 251 -15.82 -13.15 5.83
N ILE A 252 -15.40 -12.18 5.04
CA ILE A 252 -15.07 -12.37 3.62
C ILE A 252 -13.56 -12.59 3.54
N LEU A 253 -13.16 -13.65 2.88
CA LEU A 253 -11.73 -13.97 2.73
C LEU A 253 -11.40 -14.41 1.30
N SER A 254 -10.18 -14.11 0.89
CA SER A 254 -9.62 -14.56 -0.38
C SER A 254 -8.84 -15.86 -0.21
N ASP A 255 -8.92 -16.71 -1.23
CA ASP A 255 -8.02 -17.86 -1.39
C ASP A 255 -7.21 -17.66 -2.65
N SER A 256 -5.93 -17.36 -2.46
CA SER A 256 -5.04 -16.92 -3.55
C SER A 256 -4.74 -18.03 -4.57
N GLU A 257 -4.64 -19.29 -4.13
CA GLU A 257 -4.40 -20.43 -5.02
C GLU A 257 -5.70 -20.96 -5.65
N ALA A 258 -6.80 -21.00 -4.88
CA ALA A 258 -8.10 -21.39 -5.41
C ALA A 258 -8.71 -20.36 -6.36
N GLY A 259 -8.18 -19.11 -6.38
CA GLY A 259 -8.71 -18.03 -7.18
C GLY A 259 -10.16 -17.69 -6.81
N ALA A 260 -10.47 -17.65 -5.52
CA ALA A 260 -11.83 -17.57 -5.01
C ALA A 260 -11.98 -16.62 -3.82
N LEU A 261 -13.22 -16.19 -3.58
CA LEU A 261 -13.64 -15.59 -2.31
C LEU A 261 -14.59 -16.53 -1.59
N TYR A 262 -14.47 -16.52 -0.28
CA TYR A 262 -15.34 -17.27 0.63
C TYR A 262 -16.02 -16.31 1.60
N ARG A 263 -17.24 -16.67 2.00
CA ARG A 263 -17.96 -16.07 3.12
C ARG A 263 -18.03 -17.10 4.24
N LEU A 264 -17.49 -16.75 5.39
CA LEU A 264 -17.49 -17.56 6.59
C LEU A 264 -18.42 -16.91 7.63
N ALA A 265 -19.46 -17.61 8.02
CA ALA A 265 -20.36 -17.25 9.09
C ALA A 265 -20.15 -18.20 10.28
N ALA A 266 -19.91 -17.65 11.47
CA ALA A 266 -19.67 -18.42 12.69
C ALA A 266 -20.33 -17.72 13.89
N ASP A 267 -20.55 -18.50 14.93
CA ASP A 267 -20.78 -18.01 16.27
C ASP A 267 -19.45 -18.02 17.01
N PHE A 268 -18.74 -16.90 16.98
CA PHE A 268 -17.41 -16.81 17.57
C PHE A 268 -17.44 -16.91 19.10
N GLN A 269 -18.55 -16.57 19.75
CA GLN A 269 -18.68 -16.72 21.19
C GLN A 269 -18.77 -18.18 21.61
N LYS A 270 -19.46 -19.00 20.80
CA LYS A 270 -19.58 -20.44 21.03
C LYS A 270 -18.47 -21.26 20.38
N GLY A 271 -17.71 -20.65 19.46
CA GLY A 271 -16.71 -21.35 18.66
C GLY A 271 -17.30 -22.29 17.61
N GLU A 272 -18.48 -21.99 17.09
CA GLU A 272 -19.22 -22.85 16.16
C GLU A 272 -19.23 -22.26 14.75
N LEU A 273 -18.71 -23.02 13.78
CA LEU A 273 -18.84 -22.70 12.38
C LEU A 273 -20.29 -22.94 11.91
N LYS A 274 -20.97 -21.90 11.46
CA LYS A 274 -22.34 -22.00 10.90
C LYS A 274 -22.30 -22.34 9.41
N LYS A 275 -21.47 -21.64 8.65
CA LYS A 275 -21.37 -21.81 7.20
C LYS A 275 -20.03 -21.30 6.69
N CYS A 276 -19.43 -22.04 5.76
CA CYS A 276 -18.34 -21.57 4.93
C CYS A 276 -18.72 -21.81 3.45
N GLN A 277 -18.84 -20.74 2.67
CA GLN A 277 -19.35 -20.83 1.31
C GLN A 277 -18.46 -20.06 0.36
N ARG A 278 -18.10 -20.67 -0.78
CA ARG A 278 -17.47 -19.99 -1.89
C ARG A 278 -18.50 -19.05 -2.55
N ILE A 279 -18.22 -17.76 -2.58
CA ILE A 279 -19.14 -16.73 -3.10
C ILE A 279 -18.68 -16.16 -4.46
N ARG A 280 -17.38 -16.31 -4.79
CA ARG A 280 -16.83 -15.91 -6.09
C ARG A 280 -15.71 -16.85 -6.49
N SER A 281 -15.51 -17.04 -7.80
CA SER A 281 -14.43 -17.86 -8.38
C SER A 281 -13.87 -17.19 -9.62
N ARG A 282 -12.81 -17.77 -10.20
CA ARG A 282 -12.10 -17.30 -11.39
C ARG A 282 -11.39 -15.95 -11.20
N LEU A 283 -10.97 -15.65 -9.98
CA LEU A 283 -10.08 -14.54 -9.67
C LEU A 283 -8.62 -14.96 -9.90
N VAL A 284 -7.76 -14.00 -10.16
CA VAL A 284 -6.32 -14.25 -10.41
C VAL A 284 -5.52 -13.93 -9.17
N SER A 285 -5.13 -14.95 -8.41
CA SER A 285 -4.35 -14.79 -7.16
C SER A 285 -4.88 -13.63 -6.29
N PRO A 286 -6.17 -13.69 -5.87
CA PRO A 286 -6.74 -12.65 -5.00
C PRO A 286 -6.00 -12.65 -3.66
N ARG A 287 -5.69 -11.46 -3.14
CA ARG A 287 -4.98 -11.31 -1.86
C ARG A 287 -5.73 -10.37 -0.93
N ALA A 288 -5.44 -9.09 -0.94
CA ALA A 288 -6.12 -8.16 -0.04
C ALA A 288 -7.62 -8.07 -0.35
N VAL A 289 -8.42 -8.01 0.70
CA VAL A 289 -9.89 -7.88 0.65
C VAL A 289 -10.31 -6.81 1.64
N ALA A 290 -11.29 -6.00 1.28
CA ALA A 290 -11.98 -5.11 2.22
C ALA A 290 -13.47 -5.10 1.96
N VAL A 291 -14.26 -4.86 3.01
CA VAL A 291 -15.72 -4.81 2.98
C VAL A 291 -16.21 -3.45 3.44
N CYS A 292 -17.01 -2.80 2.62
CA CYS A 292 -17.67 -1.55 3.00
C CYS A 292 -18.72 -1.82 4.07
N GLN A 293 -18.57 -1.22 5.24
CA GLN A 293 -19.46 -1.47 6.38
C GLN A 293 -20.87 -0.91 6.17
N THR A 294 -21.05 0.06 5.28
CA THR A 294 -22.31 0.70 4.98
C THR A 294 -23.07 0.06 3.82
N SER A 295 -22.38 -0.16 2.69
CA SER A 295 -23.01 -0.71 1.47
C SER A 295 -22.90 -2.22 1.35
N GLY A 296 -21.97 -2.85 2.09
CA GLY A 296 -21.63 -4.27 1.92
C GLY A 296 -20.81 -4.57 0.67
N ALA A 297 -20.41 -3.57 -0.10
CA ALA A 297 -19.54 -3.74 -1.26
C ALA A 297 -18.20 -4.38 -0.84
N VAL A 298 -17.65 -5.21 -1.72
CA VAL A 298 -16.41 -5.94 -1.49
C VAL A 298 -15.38 -5.52 -2.53
N VAL A 299 -14.21 -5.11 -2.10
CA VAL A 299 -13.08 -4.84 -2.98
C VAL A 299 -11.98 -5.87 -2.78
N VAL A 300 -11.35 -6.28 -3.88
CA VAL A 300 -10.31 -7.32 -3.91
C VAL A 300 -9.13 -6.83 -4.74
N ILE A 301 -7.92 -7.03 -4.22
CA ILE A 301 -6.69 -6.87 -5.00
C ILE A 301 -6.29 -8.24 -5.57
N GLU A 302 -6.23 -8.34 -6.89
CA GLU A 302 -5.75 -9.49 -7.62
C GLU A 302 -4.29 -9.27 -8.07
N HIS A 303 -3.46 -10.29 -7.95
CA HIS A 303 -2.07 -10.25 -8.41
C HIS A 303 -1.92 -10.97 -9.74
N LEU A 304 -1.79 -10.20 -10.81
CA LEU A 304 -1.68 -10.72 -12.16
C LEU A 304 -0.26 -11.24 -12.41
N LYS A 305 -0.16 -12.46 -12.94
CA LYS A 305 1.13 -13.07 -13.26
C LYS A 305 1.86 -12.26 -14.34
N ALA A 306 3.16 -12.09 -14.16
CA ALA A 306 3.99 -11.49 -15.20
C ALA A 306 3.93 -12.32 -16.50
N ARG A 307 3.73 -11.65 -17.63
CA ARG A 307 3.84 -12.27 -18.96
C ARG A 307 5.18 -11.83 -19.56
N GLY A 308 6.07 -12.80 -19.80
CA GLY A 308 7.42 -12.53 -20.35
C GLY A 308 8.31 -11.73 -19.40
N ALA A 309 9.05 -10.75 -19.92
CA ALA A 309 9.98 -9.90 -19.17
C ALA A 309 9.30 -8.79 -18.34
N SER A 310 7.96 -8.66 -18.40
CA SER A 310 7.23 -7.63 -17.65
C SER A 310 7.14 -7.98 -16.16
N LYS A 311 7.28 -6.98 -15.29
CA LYS A 311 7.01 -7.14 -13.84
C LYS A 311 5.53 -7.47 -13.63
N GLY A 312 5.21 -8.26 -12.60
CA GLY A 312 3.83 -8.53 -12.19
C GLY A 312 3.02 -7.22 -12.03
N SER A 313 1.72 -7.30 -12.18
CA SER A 313 0.79 -6.18 -12.02
C SER A 313 -0.33 -6.54 -11.05
N THR A 314 -1.07 -5.56 -10.58
CA THR A 314 -2.22 -5.76 -9.72
C THR A 314 -3.48 -5.23 -10.38
N ARG A 315 -4.63 -5.73 -9.93
CA ARG A 315 -5.95 -5.32 -10.38
C ARG A 315 -6.83 -5.08 -9.15
N VAL A 316 -7.53 -3.97 -9.15
CA VAL A 316 -8.58 -3.68 -8.18
C VAL A 316 -9.91 -4.11 -8.78
N THR A 317 -10.61 -5.01 -8.12
CA THR A 317 -11.93 -5.51 -8.55
C THR A 317 -12.94 -5.24 -7.45
N ILE A 318 -14.06 -4.60 -7.80
CA ILE A 318 -15.12 -4.18 -6.86
C ILE A 318 -16.40 -4.94 -7.17
N PHE A 319 -17.00 -5.51 -6.14
CA PHE A 319 -18.28 -6.23 -6.19
C PHE A 319 -19.32 -5.56 -5.31
N SER A 320 -20.61 -5.71 -5.67
CA SER A 320 -21.72 -5.39 -4.80
C SER A 320 -21.79 -6.32 -3.59
N ALA A 321 -22.69 -6.07 -2.65
CA ALA A 321 -22.99 -6.97 -1.52
C ALA A 321 -23.48 -8.35 -2.00
N GLU A 322 -24.12 -8.41 -3.16
CA GLU A 322 -24.62 -9.63 -3.83
C GLU A 322 -23.55 -10.32 -4.68
N MET A 323 -22.32 -9.75 -4.72
CA MET A 323 -21.18 -10.22 -5.50
C MET A 323 -21.30 -9.98 -7.02
N ASP A 324 -22.10 -9.02 -7.44
CA ASP A 324 -22.09 -8.53 -8.82
C ASP A 324 -20.91 -7.60 -9.06
N LEU A 325 -20.29 -7.69 -10.24
CA LEU A 325 -19.15 -6.86 -10.61
C LEU A 325 -19.62 -5.41 -10.82
N ILE A 326 -19.13 -4.48 -10.00
CA ILE A 326 -19.38 -3.04 -10.14
C ILE A 326 -18.29 -2.39 -10.99
N GLY A 327 -17.03 -2.66 -10.69
CA GLY A 327 -15.89 -2.04 -11.35
C GLY A 327 -14.64 -2.90 -11.29
N GLN A 328 -13.78 -2.71 -12.29
CA GLN A 328 -12.50 -3.42 -12.35
C GLN A 328 -11.47 -2.52 -13.03
N MET A 329 -10.29 -2.41 -12.43
CA MET A 329 -9.20 -1.66 -12.99
C MET A 329 -7.87 -2.36 -12.72
N ASP A 330 -7.11 -2.61 -13.75
CA ASP A 330 -5.75 -3.11 -13.62
C ASP A 330 -4.74 -1.95 -13.57
N SER A 331 -3.50 -2.26 -13.25
CA SER A 331 -2.42 -1.28 -13.18
C SER A 331 -2.13 -0.60 -14.52
N PHE A 332 -2.61 -1.14 -15.64
CA PHE A 332 -2.49 -0.51 -16.96
C PHE A 332 -3.50 0.63 -17.12
N GLY A 333 -4.76 0.43 -16.74
CA GLY A 333 -5.79 1.48 -16.71
C GLY A 333 -5.39 2.62 -15.78
N LEU A 334 -4.81 2.28 -14.63
CA LEU A 334 -4.26 3.25 -13.69
C LEU A 334 -3.09 4.06 -14.28
N ASN A 335 -2.24 3.44 -15.10
CA ASN A 335 -1.09 4.11 -15.73
C ASN A 335 -1.47 5.10 -16.85
N LEU A 336 -2.67 5.03 -17.42
CA LEU A 336 -3.15 6.03 -18.40
C LEU A 336 -3.38 7.40 -17.75
N VAL A 337 -3.62 7.42 -16.44
CA VAL A 337 -3.87 8.63 -15.66
C VAL A 337 -2.64 9.05 -14.85
N PHE A 338 -1.72 8.12 -14.56
CA PHE A 338 -0.53 8.34 -13.74
C PHE A 338 0.76 7.91 -14.45
N PRO A 339 1.85 8.69 -14.32
CA PRO A 339 3.14 8.36 -14.92
C PRO A 339 3.86 7.19 -14.22
N SER A 340 3.40 6.76 -13.03
CA SER A 340 3.99 5.68 -12.26
C SER A 340 3.08 4.47 -12.21
N ARG A 341 3.68 3.28 -12.36
CA ARG A 341 2.98 2.00 -12.28
C ARG A 341 2.54 1.73 -10.84
N ILE A 342 1.24 1.69 -10.59
CA ILE A 342 0.68 1.34 -9.28
C ILE A 342 0.79 -0.17 -9.06
N TYR A 343 1.29 -0.54 -7.90
CA TYR A 343 1.29 -1.92 -7.41
C TYR A 343 0.60 -1.95 -6.04
N ALA A 344 -0.71 -2.18 -6.08
CA ALA A 344 -1.53 -2.21 -4.89
C ALA A 344 -1.27 -3.50 -4.08
N THR A 345 -1.08 -3.37 -2.76
CA THR A 345 -0.83 -4.50 -1.85
C THR A 345 -1.90 -4.64 -0.79
N ALA A 346 -2.51 -3.54 -0.36
CA ALA A 346 -3.58 -3.52 0.61
C ALA A 346 -4.71 -2.59 0.16
N VAL A 347 -5.89 -2.80 0.71
CA VAL A 347 -7.09 -2.03 0.41
C VAL A 347 -7.95 -1.89 1.66
N ALA A 348 -8.65 -0.77 1.78
CA ALA A 348 -9.65 -0.50 2.82
C ALA A 348 -10.76 0.38 2.25
N PHE A 349 -11.89 0.42 2.94
CA PHE A 349 -12.90 1.45 2.76
C PHE A 349 -12.81 2.47 3.90
N ASP A 350 -12.98 3.74 3.57
CA ASP A 350 -13.19 4.77 4.57
C ASP A 350 -14.69 4.88 4.96
N ARG A 351 -15.00 5.80 5.87
CA ARG A 351 -16.39 6.01 6.33
C ARG A 351 -17.34 6.46 5.22
N GLU A 352 -16.86 7.14 4.19
CA GLU A 352 -17.66 7.61 3.07
C GLU A 352 -17.85 6.52 2.00
N GLY A 353 -17.31 5.33 2.21
CA GLY A 353 -17.35 4.21 1.28
C GLY A 353 -16.40 4.38 0.09
N ARG A 354 -15.37 5.23 0.20
CA ARG A 354 -14.33 5.36 -0.82
C ARG A 354 -13.30 4.24 -0.68
N VAL A 355 -12.84 3.76 -1.80
CA VAL A 355 -11.79 2.73 -1.89
C VAL A 355 -10.43 3.38 -1.72
N ILE A 356 -9.66 2.90 -0.75
CA ILE A 356 -8.30 3.37 -0.45
C ILE A 356 -7.33 2.21 -0.67
N VAL A 357 -6.23 2.46 -1.37
CA VAL A 357 -5.21 1.43 -1.64
C VAL A 357 -3.81 1.92 -1.27
N THR A 358 -2.94 0.98 -0.92
CA THR A 358 -1.49 1.24 -0.86
C THR A 358 -0.87 1.07 -2.22
N ASP A 359 0.12 1.89 -2.54
CA ASP A 359 1.01 1.70 -3.69
C ASP A 359 2.46 1.56 -3.22
N VAL A 360 3.02 0.36 -3.35
CA VAL A 360 4.42 0.12 -2.94
C VAL A 360 5.43 0.67 -3.94
N CYS A 361 5.03 0.96 -5.19
CA CYS A 361 5.95 1.53 -6.18
C CYS A 361 6.24 3.01 -5.89
N SER A 362 5.23 3.77 -5.53
CA SER A 362 5.35 5.17 -5.14
C SER A 362 5.40 5.39 -3.63
N GLN A 363 5.38 4.32 -2.83
CA GLN A 363 5.40 4.39 -1.36
C GLN A 363 4.28 5.28 -0.80
N ALA A 364 3.09 5.12 -1.34
CA ALA A 364 1.97 6.03 -1.13
C ALA A 364 0.70 5.30 -0.69
N VAL A 365 -0.26 6.07 -0.19
CA VAL A 365 -1.67 5.67 -0.02
C VAL A 365 -2.54 6.57 -0.88
N ILE A 366 -3.42 5.95 -1.67
CA ILE A 366 -4.20 6.61 -2.70
C ILE A 366 -5.70 6.31 -2.49
N CYS A 367 -6.53 7.35 -2.56
CA CYS A 367 -7.99 7.21 -2.64
C CYS A 367 -8.40 7.06 -4.10
N LEU A 368 -9.13 6.00 -4.42
CA LEU A 368 -9.66 5.69 -5.75
C LEU A 368 -11.12 6.13 -5.95
N GLY A 369 -11.71 6.81 -4.96
CA GLY A 369 -13.10 7.26 -5.00
C GLY A 369 -14.10 6.19 -4.58
N LYS A 370 -15.39 6.51 -4.70
CA LYS A 370 -16.47 5.57 -4.44
C LYS A 370 -16.60 4.55 -5.57
N PRO A 371 -17.15 3.35 -5.29
CA PRO A 371 -17.34 2.32 -6.31
C PRO A 371 -18.08 2.80 -7.57
N GLU A 372 -19.04 3.69 -7.42
CA GLU A 372 -19.85 4.24 -8.52
C GLU A 372 -19.11 5.31 -9.34
N GLU A 373 -18.12 5.97 -8.74
CA GLU A 373 -17.31 7.05 -9.31
C GLU A 373 -15.92 6.58 -9.71
N PHE A 374 -15.69 5.29 -9.63
CA PHE A 374 -14.38 4.66 -9.83
C PHE A 374 -13.88 4.74 -11.28
N PRO A 375 -12.63 5.17 -11.54
CA PRO A 375 -11.64 5.60 -10.57
C PRO A 375 -11.51 7.12 -10.48
N SER A 376 -11.39 7.62 -9.28
CA SER A 376 -10.77 8.91 -9.04
C SER A 376 -9.39 8.70 -8.39
N PHE A 377 -8.48 9.67 -8.54
CA PHE A 377 -7.15 9.56 -7.96
C PHE A 377 -6.87 10.75 -7.06
N ASN A 378 -6.75 10.45 -5.78
CA ASN A 378 -6.41 11.45 -4.80
C ASN A 378 -5.35 10.86 -3.83
N PRO A 379 -4.07 11.27 -3.92
CA PRO A 379 -3.07 10.81 -2.98
C PRO A 379 -3.39 11.34 -1.58
N LEU A 380 -3.47 10.44 -0.61
CA LEU A 380 -3.70 10.76 0.80
C LEU A 380 -2.38 10.89 1.57
N ILE A 381 -1.41 10.01 1.26
CA ILE A 381 -0.07 9.99 1.83
C ILE A 381 0.90 9.75 0.69
N SER A 382 1.88 10.63 0.51
CA SER A 382 2.87 10.56 -0.57
C SER A 382 4.32 10.47 -0.08
N HIS A 383 4.53 10.48 1.24
CA HIS A 383 5.88 10.44 1.85
C HIS A 383 5.86 9.74 3.21
N GLY A 384 7.03 9.36 3.70
CA GLY A 384 7.18 8.75 5.03
C GLY A 384 6.78 7.27 5.09
N LEU A 385 6.55 6.60 3.94
CA LEU A 385 6.33 5.17 3.83
C LEU A 385 7.50 4.49 3.11
N SER A 386 7.82 3.25 3.50
CA SER A 386 8.88 2.45 2.88
C SER A 386 8.32 1.31 2.04
N TYR A 387 7.44 0.48 2.61
CA TYR A 387 6.79 -0.65 1.95
C TYR A 387 5.42 -0.92 2.58
N PRO A 388 4.40 -0.11 2.27
CA PRO A 388 3.07 -0.25 2.87
C PRO A 388 2.37 -1.52 2.38
N VAL A 389 1.93 -2.39 3.32
CA VAL A 389 1.36 -3.71 3.02
C VAL A 389 -0.01 -3.94 3.64
N GLY A 390 -0.45 -3.11 4.59
CA GLY A 390 -1.74 -3.23 5.24
C GLY A 390 -2.41 -1.88 5.43
N LEU A 391 -3.73 -1.87 5.36
CA LEU A 391 -4.58 -0.71 5.57
C LEU A 391 -5.79 -1.06 6.42
N THR A 392 -6.16 -0.17 7.32
CA THR A 392 -7.46 -0.19 7.98
C THR A 392 -7.83 1.21 8.46
N TYR A 393 -9.09 1.39 8.85
CA TYR A 393 -9.56 2.61 9.49
C TYR A 393 -10.02 2.33 10.92
N THR A 394 -9.74 3.25 11.81
CA THR A 394 -10.29 3.24 13.17
C THR A 394 -11.69 3.82 13.20
N ALA A 395 -12.41 3.63 14.31
CA ALA A 395 -13.75 4.15 14.48
C ALA A 395 -13.84 5.70 14.45
N ASP A 396 -12.74 6.40 14.75
CA ASP A 396 -12.61 7.86 14.64
C ASP A 396 -12.16 8.32 13.25
N ASN A 397 -12.18 7.42 12.26
CA ASN A 397 -11.76 7.67 10.88
C ASN A 397 -10.27 8.01 10.72
N SER A 398 -9.42 7.57 11.65
CA SER A 398 -7.97 7.63 11.47
C SER A 398 -7.52 6.52 10.52
N LEU A 399 -6.69 6.86 9.55
CA LEU A 399 -6.10 5.89 8.62
C LEU A 399 -4.90 5.20 9.28
N VAL A 400 -4.93 3.87 9.29
CA VAL A 400 -3.85 3.04 9.82
C VAL A 400 -3.14 2.35 8.67
N VAL A 401 -1.84 2.56 8.56
CA VAL A 401 -0.98 1.97 7.52
C VAL A 401 0.03 1.04 8.18
N LEU A 402 0.06 -0.21 7.75
CA LEU A 402 1.10 -1.16 8.12
C LEU A 402 2.24 -1.06 7.10
N ASP A 403 3.41 -0.66 7.57
CA ASP A 403 4.61 -0.50 6.76
C ASP A 403 5.62 -1.59 7.11
N SER A 404 5.78 -2.57 6.21
CA SER A 404 6.71 -3.67 6.44
C SER A 404 8.16 -3.29 6.13
N GLY A 405 8.42 -2.17 5.46
CA GLY A 405 9.76 -1.69 5.15
C GLY A 405 10.51 -1.20 6.37
N ASP A 406 9.83 -0.55 7.30
CA ASP A 406 10.38 -0.12 8.59
C ASP A 406 9.79 -0.88 9.79
N HIS A 407 8.96 -1.89 9.53
CA HIS A 407 8.34 -2.76 10.54
C HIS A 407 7.41 -2.01 11.49
N SER A 408 6.72 -0.98 11.03
CA SER A 408 5.89 -0.11 11.85
C SER A 408 4.43 -0.07 11.44
N VAL A 409 3.59 0.38 12.36
CA VAL A 409 2.21 0.80 12.12
C VAL A 409 2.13 2.30 12.29
N LYS A 410 1.68 3.00 11.27
CA LYS A 410 1.54 4.45 11.24
C LYS A 410 0.07 4.83 11.25
N VAL A 411 -0.33 5.69 12.18
CA VAL A 411 -1.71 6.16 12.33
C VAL A 411 -1.77 7.63 11.95
N TYR A 412 -2.61 7.93 10.97
CA TYR A 412 -2.80 9.28 10.43
C TYR A 412 -4.22 9.76 10.73
N SER A 413 -4.35 11.02 11.10
CA SER A 413 -5.66 11.68 11.30
C SER A 413 -5.71 13.02 10.58
N SER A 414 -6.92 13.51 10.31
CA SER A 414 -7.12 14.88 9.81
C SER A 414 -6.52 15.88 10.81
N THR A 415 -5.68 16.79 10.31
CA THR A 415 -5.12 17.91 11.08
C THR A 415 -6.13 19.01 11.29
#